data_5da9ab1ec71917a489d4ab5f93fdf03e
#
_entry.id   5da9ab1ec71917a489d4ab5f93fdf03e
#
_cell.length_a   1.000
_cell.length_b   1.000
_cell.length_c   1.000
_cell.angle_alpha   90.00
_cell.angle_beta   90.00
_cell.angle_gamma   90.00
#
_symmetry.space_group_name_H-M   'P 1'
#
loop_
_entity.id
_entity.type
_entity.pdbx_description
1 polymer ?
#
loop_
_entity_poly.entity_id
_entity_poly.type
_entity_poly.pdbx_seq_one_letter_code
_entity_poly.pdbx_strand_id
1 'polypeptide(L)'
;MEIINIKKDGRIPIMLEAFKRLQEKYEKERIISTGMAGPLTTACALVGTDKFLKDCIKRPDEIKKLMEYATECIIACGRDMYKEIGITSSLSEPIASANLISKKQFDRWAKPYIKRVVDEWSKFQNKPSIHICGKTNDRWDSIVETGISGFWVDNYEDLEVLKNKIGDKVAISGNVTPVDVFRNGTPELIEKEIYNCIKKASDSPNGFTLCPGCTTPVGTPRENIIAFMNAAYKYGYGAKKGQMCKGIKK
;
A
#
# COMPACT_ATOMS: atom_id res chain seq x y z
N MET A 1 19.11 13.08 16.81
CA MET A 1 19.25 12.09 15.71
C MET A 1 19.27 12.88 14.41
N GLU A 2 20.17 12.56 13.50
CA GLU A 2 20.25 13.20 12.19
C GLU A 2 19.15 12.65 11.26
N ILE A 3 18.61 13.53 10.40
CA ILE A 3 17.65 13.12 9.37
C ILE A 3 18.39 12.39 8.25
N ILE A 4 17.76 11.37 7.70
CA ILE A 4 18.31 10.50 6.67
C ILE A 4 18.80 11.29 5.45
N ASN A 5 19.97 10.92 4.93
CA ASN A 5 20.51 11.43 3.68
C ASN A 5 20.49 10.34 2.61
N ILE A 6 19.68 10.50 1.59
CA ILE A 6 19.47 9.48 0.54
C ILE A 6 20.72 9.16 -0.29
N LYS A 7 21.73 10.05 -0.30
CA LYS A 7 22.95 9.88 -1.09
C LYS A 7 24.04 9.07 -0.38
N LYS A 8 23.89 8.84 0.95
CA LYS A 8 24.95 8.17 1.73
C LYS A 8 24.46 7.12 2.72
N ASP A 9 23.17 7.19 3.14
CA ASP A 9 22.72 6.37 4.26
C ASP A 9 22.15 5.01 3.79
N GLY A 10 22.57 3.97 4.48
CA GLY A 10 22.11 2.61 4.28
C GLY A 10 22.27 2.10 2.85
N ARG A 11 21.21 1.48 2.31
CA ARG A 11 21.18 0.97 0.93
C ARG A 11 20.45 1.90 -0.04
N ILE A 12 20.05 3.09 0.38
CA ILE A 12 19.29 4.02 -0.46
C ILE A 12 20.07 4.44 -1.71
N PRO A 13 21.40 4.70 -1.66
CA PRO A 13 22.15 5.00 -2.89
C PRO A 13 22.07 3.90 -3.95
N ILE A 14 22.07 2.62 -3.53
CA ILE A 14 21.93 1.48 -4.45
C ILE A 14 20.50 1.44 -5.04
N MET A 15 19.50 1.73 -4.24
CA MET A 15 18.10 1.81 -4.71
C MET A 15 17.92 2.96 -5.71
N LEU A 16 18.50 4.12 -5.46
CA LEU A 16 18.46 5.26 -6.38
C LEU A 16 19.06 4.90 -7.74
N GLU A 17 20.20 4.25 -7.76
CA GLU A 17 20.83 3.79 -8.99
C GLU A 17 19.95 2.76 -9.74
N ALA A 18 19.36 1.81 -9.01
CA ALA A 18 18.45 0.84 -9.60
C ALA A 18 17.21 1.51 -10.21
N PHE A 19 16.62 2.50 -9.54
CA PHE A 19 15.49 3.25 -10.08
C PHE A 19 15.86 4.07 -11.31
N LYS A 20 17.02 4.70 -11.35
CA LYS A 20 17.52 5.41 -12.56
C LYS A 20 17.60 4.48 -13.75
N ARG A 21 18.20 3.29 -13.59
CA ARG A 21 18.28 2.27 -14.66
C ARG A 21 16.91 1.78 -15.11
N LEU A 22 15.96 1.62 -14.16
CA LEU A 22 14.59 1.22 -14.52
C LEU A 22 13.87 2.33 -15.29
N GLN A 23 14.04 3.59 -14.91
CA GLN A 23 13.47 4.72 -15.64
C GLN A 23 14.05 4.80 -17.05
N GLU A 24 15.36 4.80 -17.21
CA GLU A 24 16.03 4.82 -18.52
C GLU A 24 15.51 3.71 -19.46
N LYS A 25 15.24 2.53 -18.91
CA LYS A 25 14.79 1.38 -19.70
C LYS A 25 13.29 1.37 -19.98
N TYR A 26 12.45 1.83 -19.06
CA TYR A 26 11.01 1.57 -19.08
C TYR A 26 10.11 2.81 -18.99
N GLU A 27 10.64 4.05 -18.85
CA GLU A 27 9.84 5.26 -18.63
C GLU A 27 8.74 5.50 -19.67
N LYS A 28 8.99 5.08 -20.92
CA LYS A 28 8.02 5.20 -22.03
C LYS A 28 6.88 4.18 -21.95
N GLU A 29 7.05 3.12 -21.19
CA GLU A 29 6.10 2.00 -21.12
C GLU A 29 5.45 1.86 -19.74
N ARG A 30 6.12 2.30 -18.68
CA ARG A 30 5.73 2.06 -17.28
C ARG A 30 5.99 3.26 -16.40
N ILE A 31 5.11 3.45 -15.42
CA ILE A 31 5.34 4.38 -14.32
C ILE A 31 6.22 3.66 -13.29
N ILE A 32 7.37 4.24 -12.99
CA ILE A 32 8.27 3.74 -11.96
C ILE A 32 7.98 4.48 -10.66
N SER A 33 7.66 3.75 -9.61
CA SER A 33 7.37 4.29 -8.28
C SER A 33 7.95 3.39 -7.20
N THR A 34 8.02 3.88 -5.96
CA THR A 34 8.49 3.08 -4.82
C THR A 34 7.44 3.01 -3.71
N GLY A 35 7.47 1.91 -2.94
CA GLY A 35 6.80 1.80 -1.66
C GLY A 35 7.79 2.06 -0.53
N MET A 36 7.39 2.89 0.44
CA MET A 36 8.19 3.18 1.64
C MET A 36 7.42 2.74 2.88
N ALA A 37 8.15 2.19 3.87
CA ALA A 37 7.55 1.95 5.18
C ALA A 37 7.01 3.25 5.75
N GLY A 38 5.80 3.21 6.30
CA GLY A 38 5.21 4.37 6.94
C GLY A 38 5.79 4.65 8.33
N PRO A 39 5.38 5.77 8.97
CA PRO A 39 5.96 6.23 10.24
C PRO A 39 5.92 5.21 11.37
N LEU A 40 4.77 4.56 11.59
CA LEU A 40 4.60 3.58 12.66
C LEU A 40 5.47 2.35 12.43
N THR A 41 5.47 1.82 11.22
CA THR A 41 6.28 0.66 10.83
C THR A 41 7.77 0.97 10.97
N THR A 42 8.20 2.15 10.55
CA THR A 42 9.59 2.59 10.69
C THR A 42 9.99 2.73 12.16
N ALA A 43 9.17 3.37 12.97
CA ALA A 43 9.43 3.52 14.40
C ALA A 43 9.51 2.15 15.11
N CYS A 44 8.62 1.23 14.77
CA CYS A 44 8.68 -0.16 15.28
C CYS A 44 9.96 -0.88 14.85
N ALA A 45 10.41 -0.70 13.61
CA ALA A 45 11.65 -1.33 13.11
C ALA A 45 12.90 -0.82 13.84
N LEU A 46 12.90 0.45 14.27
CA LEU A 46 14.05 1.04 15.00
C LEU A 46 14.24 0.48 16.41
N VAL A 47 13.17 0.11 17.11
CA VAL A 47 13.24 -0.28 18.54
C VAL A 47 12.71 -1.68 18.83
N GLY A 48 12.18 -2.36 17.81
CA GLY A 48 11.50 -3.65 17.94
C GLY A 48 10.01 -3.48 18.27
N THR A 49 9.16 -4.23 17.57
CA THR A 49 7.68 -4.10 17.63
C THR A 49 7.14 -4.31 19.04
N ASP A 50 7.56 -5.38 19.73
CA ASP A 50 7.11 -5.68 21.09
C ASP A 50 7.45 -4.55 22.07
N LYS A 51 8.67 -4.04 22.00
CA LYS A 51 9.11 -2.94 22.84
C LYS A 51 8.31 -1.68 22.53
N PHE A 52 8.16 -1.34 21.24
CA PHE A 52 7.39 -0.17 20.80
C PHE A 52 5.95 -0.22 21.35
N LEU A 53 5.24 -1.33 21.15
CA LEU A 53 3.85 -1.48 21.59
C LEU A 53 3.69 -1.37 23.12
N LYS A 54 4.62 -1.94 23.89
CA LYS A 54 4.66 -1.79 25.35
C LYS A 54 4.93 -0.34 25.77
N ASP A 55 5.86 0.32 25.09
CA ASP A 55 6.27 1.69 25.42
C ASP A 55 5.23 2.73 24.97
N CYS A 56 4.36 2.43 24.01
CA CYS A 56 3.16 3.25 23.73
C CYS A 56 2.28 3.49 24.97
N ILE A 57 2.30 2.56 25.93
CA ILE A 57 1.55 2.66 27.19
C ILE A 57 2.44 3.20 28.31
N LYS A 58 3.68 2.66 28.44
CA LYS A 58 4.56 2.94 29.57
C LYS A 58 5.35 4.23 29.42
N ARG A 59 5.70 4.63 28.20
CA ARG A 59 6.58 5.76 27.89
C ARG A 59 6.07 6.56 26.67
N PRO A 60 4.82 7.05 26.69
CA PRO A 60 4.19 7.67 25.52
C PRO A 60 4.97 8.89 24.98
N ASP A 61 5.65 9.64 25.84
CA ASP A 61 6.42 10.82 25.41
C ASP A 61 7.70 10.44 24.65
N GLU A 62 8.35 9.32 25.01
CA GLU A 62 9.49 8.78 24.27
C GLU A 62 9.05 8.27 22.88
N ILE A 63 7.92 7.55 22.85
CA ILE A 63 7.35 7.07 21.61
C ILE A 63 6.93 8.22 20.69
N LYS A 64 6.36 9.29 21.25
CA LYS A 64 6.04 10.49 20.48
C LYS A 64 7.29 11.08 19.79
N LYS A 65 8.40 11.21 20.51
CA LYS A 65 9.66 11.69 19.93
C LYS A 65 10.19 10.77 18.83
N LEU A 66 10.07 9.46 19.01
CA LEU A 66 10.47 8.47 18.02
C LEU A 66 9.58 8.54 16.76
N MET A 67 8.27 8.70 16.94
CA MET A 67 7.32 8.86 15.83
C MET A 67 7.58 10.16 15.05
N GLU A 68 7.86 11.27 15.73
CA GLU A 68 8.25 12.53 15.09
C GLU A 68 9.51 12.33 14.23
N TYR A 69 10.54 11.71 14.79
CA TYR A 69 11.80 11.43 14.06
C TYR A 69 11.57 10.53 12.84
N ALA A 70 10.86 9.40 13.01
CA ALA A 70 10.56 8.49 11.92
C ALA A 70 9.78 9.19 10.79
N THR A 71 8.81 10.03 11.17
CA THR A 71 8.00 10.80 10.22
C THR A 71 8.85 11.79 9.42
N GLU A 72 9.73 12.54 10.07
CA GLU A 72 10.64 13.48 9.40
C GLU A 72 11.57 12.75 8.42
N CYS A 73 12.12 11.60 8.81
CA CYS A 73 12.97 10.80 7.94
C CYS A 73 12.22 10.35 6.67
N ILE A 74 10.97 9.90 6.82
CA ILE A 74 10.14 9.45 5.68
C ILE A 74 9.79 10.62 4.77
N ILE A 75 9.40 11.77 5.34
CA ILE A 75 9.10 12.98 4.58
C ILE A 75 10.33 13.41 3.77
N ALA A 76 11.49 13.48 4.42
CA ALA A 76 12.74 13.87 3.77
C ALA A 76 13.13 12.89 2.67
N CYS A 77 13.07 11.58 2.95
CA CYS A 77 13.42 10.54 1.98
C CYS A 77 12.55 10.63 0.71
N GLY A 78 11.24 10.67 0.84
CA GLY A 78 10.32 10.77 -0.31
C GLY A 78 10.52 12.06 -1.10
N ARG A 79 10.67 13.19 -0.41
CA ARG A 79 10.95 14.49 -1.03
C ARG A 79 12.27 14.49 -1.82
N ASP A 80 13.33 13.98 -1.20
CA ASP A 80 14.66 14.04 -1.79
C ASP A 80 14.81 13.03 -2.94
N MET A 81 14.17 11.85 -2.86
CA MET A 81 14.06 10.92 -4.00
C MET A 81 13.28 11.53 -5.16
N TYR A 82 12.17 12.21 -4.90
CA TYR A 82 11.43 12.90 -5.95
C TYR A 82 12.27 14.00 -6.62
N LYS A 83 12.97 14.80 -5.83
CA LYS A 83 13.87 15.85 -6.35
C LYS A 83 15.03 15.31 -7.18
N GLU A 84 15.61 14.19 -6.75
CA GLU A 84 16.82 13.62 -7.38
C GLU A 84 16.49 12.87 -8.68
N ILE A 85 15.38 12.13 -8.72
CA ILE A 85 15.06 11.22 -9.83
C ILE A 85 13.59 11.21 -10.25
N GLY A 86 12.74 12.11 -9.72
CA GLY A 86 11.33 12.20 -10.11
C GLY A 86 10.46 11.02 -9.67
N ILE A 87 10.96 10.12 -8.82
CA ILE A 87 10.19 8.95 -8.37
C ILE A 87 9.16 9.34 -7.32
N THR A 88 7.90 8.95 -7.57
CA THR A 88 6.82 9.06 -6.60
C THR A 88 6.84 7.91 -5.61
N SER A 89 6.36 8.16 -4.40
CA SER A 89 6.34 7.20 -3.31
C SER A 89 4.93 6.91 -2.82
N SER A 90 4.68 5.67 -2.41
CA SER A 90 3.50 5.23 -1.66
C SER A 90 3.90 4.73 -0.28
N LEU A 91 2.92 4.58 0.63
CA LEU A 91 3.15 4.13 2.00
C LEU A 91 2.80 2.65 2.19
N SER A 92 3.54 1.97 3.06
CA SER A 92 3.21 0.64 3.56
C SER A 92 3.28 0.63 5.09
N GLU A 93 2.15 0.36 5.74
CA GLU A 93 1.99 0.41 7.20
C GLU A 93 1.44 -0.89 7.81
N PRO A 94 2.13 -2.01 7.65
CA PRO A 94 1.64 -3.31 8.15
C PRO A 94 1.37 -3.31 9.67
N ILE A 95 2.12 -2.54 10.45
CA ILE A 95 1.92 -2.44 11.91
C ILE A 95 0.59 -1.73 12.24
N ALA A 96 0.04 -0.95 11.34
CA ALA A 96 -1.24 -0.26 11.53
C ALA A 96 -2.48 -1.16 11.41
N SER A 97 -2.29 -2.47 11.24
CA SER A 97 -3.33 -3.50 11.15
C SER A 97 -4.13 -3.66 12.44
N ALA A 98 -5.43 -4.02 12.32
CA ALA A 98 -6.26 -4.42 13.46
C ALA A 98 -5.79 -5.74 14.12
N ASN A 99 -4.96 -6.50 13.44
CA ASN A 99 -4.33 -7.68 14.01
C ASN A 99 -3.25 -7.34 15.06
N LEU A 100 -2.69 -6.13 15.03
CA LEU A 100 -1.56 -5.73 15.89
C LEU A 100 -1.92 -4.60 16.86
N ILE A 101 -2.72 -3.63 16.45
CA ILE A 101 -3.08 -2.48 17.27
C ILE A 101 -4.59 -2.20 17.23
N SER A 102 -5.13 -1.74 18.35
CA SER A 102 -6.54 -1.32 18.41
C SER A 102 -6.79 -0.06 17.58
N LYS A 103 -8.08 0.18 17.23
CA LYS A 103 -8.47 1.43 16.55
C LYS A 103 -8.01 2.68 17.32
N LYS A 104 -8.14 2.68 18.65
CA LYS A 104 -7.67 3.80 19.50
C LYS A 104 -6.17 4.05 19.36
N GLN A 105 -5.39 2.98 19.28
CA GLN A 105 -3.94 3.09 19.05
C GLN A 105 -3.63 3.56 17.62
N PHE A 106 -4.37 3.09 16.62
CA PHE A 106 -4.27 3.59 15.26
C PHE A 106 -4.52 5.11 15.19
N ASP A 107 -5.63 5.57 15.78
CA ASP A 107 -6.00 6.99 15.78
C ASP A 107 -4.97 7.86 16.52
N ARG A 108 -4.27 7.30 17.51
CA ARG A 108 -3.24 8.01 18.28
C ARG A 108 -1.85 7.96 17.62
N TRP A 109 -1.42 6.77 17.16
CA TRP A 109 -0.03 6.50 16.80
C TRP A 109 0.23 6.28 15.31
N ALA A 110 -0.80 6.08 14.49
CA ALA A 110 -0.64 5.92 13.04
C ALA A 110 -1.22 7.11 12.27
N LYS A 111 -2.52 7.35 12.43
CA LYS A 111 -3.28 8.32 11.65
C LYS A 111 -2.64 9.72 11.56
N PRO A 112 -2.26 10.41 12.66
CA PRO A 112 -1.73 11.77 12.59
C PRO A 112 -0.39 11.85 11.84
N TYR A 113 0.43 10.83 11.97
CA TYR A 113 1.73 10.77 11.33
C TYR A 113 1.65 10.38 9.86
N ILE A 114 0.76 9.44 9.50
CA ILE A 114 0.43 9.14 8.10
C ILE A 114 -0.10 10.38 7.41
N LYS A 115 -1.07 11.07 8.04
CA LYS A 115 -1.64 12.31 7.50
C LYS A 115 -0.56 13.35 7.21
N ARG A 116 0.37 13.54 8.14
CA ARG A 116 1.47 14.49 7.96
C ARG A 116 2.37 14.13 6.78
N VAL A 117 2.72 12.86 6.59
CA VAL A 117 3.48 12.42 5.40
C VAL A 117 2.68 12.69 4.13
N VAL A 118 1.40 12.36 4.11
CA VAL A 118 0.51 12.60 2.96
C VAL A 118 0.46 14.09 2.62
N ASP A 119 0.25 14.95 3.63
CA ASP A 119 0.17 16.40 3.44
C ASP A 119 1.50 16.97 2.88
N GLU A 120 2.64 16.53 3.41
CA GLU A 120 3.96 16.99 2.97
C GLU A 120 4.31 16.49 1.56
N TRP A 121 4.07 15.20 1.27
CA TRP A 121 4.35 14.63 -0.04
C TRP A 121 3.42 15.20 -1.13
N SER A 122 2.20 15.55 -0.78
CA SER A 122 1.24 16.16 -1.72
C SER A 122 1.66 17.54 -2.24
N LYS A 123 2.70 18.14 -1.65
CA LYS A 123 3.27 19.42 -2.12
C LYS A 123 4.13 19.27 -3.38
N PHE A 124 4.60 18.07 -3.69
CA PHE A 124 5.50 17.82 -4.82
C PHE A 124 5.14 16.62 -5.69
N GLN A 125 4.26 15.73 -5.24
CA GLN A 125 3.74 14.60 -6.02
C GLN A 125 2.22 14.48 -5.86
N ASN A 126 1.59 13.61 -6.64
CA ASN A 126 0.19 13.24 -6.40
C ASN A 126 0.05 12.60 -5.01
N LYS A 127 -1.11 12.78 -4.38
CA LYS A 127 -1.40 12.16 -3.07
C LYS A 127 -1.02 10.68 -3.09
N PRO A 128 -0.24 10.22 -2.12
CA PRO A 128 0.21 8.82 -2.08
C PRO A 128 -0.95 7.87 -1.79
N SER A 129 -0.81 6.63 -2.23
CA SER A 129 -1.61 5.50 -1.75
C SER A 129 -0.96 4.88 -0.51
N ILE A 130 -1.73 4.05 0.21
CA ILE A 130 -1.24 3.29 1.34
C ILE A 130 -1.61 1.80 1.22
N HIS A 131 -0.71 0.92 1.67
CA HIS A 131 -0.97 -0.48 1.92
C HIS A 131 -0.94 -0.77 3.43
N ILE A 132 -1.96 -1.46 3.93
CA ILE A 132 -1.99 -2.00 5.29
C ILE A 132 -2.37 -3.48 5.19
N CYS A 133 -1.43 -4.37 5.59
CA CYS A 133 -1.70 -5.80 5.65
C CYS A 133 -2.70 -6.15 6.74
N GLY A 134 -3.44 -7.26 6.56
CA GLY A 134 -4.38 -7.78 7.55
C GLY A 134 -5.69 -7.00 7.64
N LYS A 135 -6.37 -7.12 8.77
CA LYS A 135 -7.69 -6.54 8.99
C LYS A 135 -7.63 -5.03 9.24
N THR A 136 -8.53 -4.29 8.59
CA THR A 136 -8.61 -2.82 8.68
C THR A 136 -10.04 -2.30 8.72
N ASN A 137 -11.05 -3.17 8.70
CA ASN A 137 -12.47 -2.81 8.54
C ASN A 137 -13.01 -1.86 9.63
N ASP A 138 -12.44 -1.89 10.82
CA ASP A 138 -12.81 -1.01 11.94
C ASP A 138 -12.25 0.43 11.81
N ARG A 139 -11.36 0.68 10.84
CA ARG A 139 -10.61 1.94 10.71
C ARG A 139 -10.60 2.56 9.31
N TRP A 140 -11.39 2.09 8.37
CA TRP A 140 -11.40 2.61 6.99
C TRP A 140 -11.69 4.13 6.93
N ASP A 141 -12.63 4.64 7.74
CA ASP A 141 -12.90 6.08 7.79
C ASP A 141 -11.66 6.86 8.27
N SER A 142 -10.98 6.37 9.31
CA SER A 142 -9.74 6.99 9.82
C SER A 142 -8.59 6.91 8.79
N ILE A 143 -8.52 5.84 7.98
CA ILE A 143 -7.54 5.73 6.89
C ILE A 143 -7.83 6.78 5.82
N VAL A 144 -9.09 6.93 5.39
CA VAL A 144 -9.50 7.95 4.41
C VAL A 144 -9.20 9.37 4.91
N GLU A 145 -9.42 9.65 6.20
CA GLU A 145 -9.14 10.96 6.81
C GLU A 145 -7.65 11.34 6.83
N THR A 146 -6.75 10.39 6.56
CA THR A 146 -5.33 10.71 6.34
C THR A 146 -5.09 11.46 5.02
N GLY A 147 -6.06 11.48 4.11
CA GLY A 147 -5.97 12.18 2.84
C GLY A 147 -5.31 11.41 1.70
N ILE A 148 -5.11 10.10 1.84
CA ILE A 148 -4.56 9.24 0.78
C ILE A 148 -5.42 9.24 -0.48
N SER A 149 -4.82 8.95 -1.64
CA SER A 149 -5.54 8.81 -2.92
C SER A 149 -6.02 7.40 -3.21
N GLY A 150 -5.40 6.39 -2.60
CA GLY A 150 -5.69 4.99 -2.84
C GLY A 150 -5.38 4.11 -1.65
N PHE A 151 -6.10 3.01 -1.54
CA PHE A 151 -5.92 2.01 -0.50
C PHE A 151 -5.71 0.62 -1.12
N TRP A 152 -4.51 0.07 -0.92
CA TRP A 152 -4.21 -1.31 -1.26
C TRP A 152 -4.54 -2.21 -0.08
N VAL A 153 -5.58 -3.02 -0.25
CA VAL A 153 -6.22 -3.79 0.82
C VAL A 153 -5.84 -5.26 0.77
N ASP A 154 -5.69 -5.85 1.96
CA ASP A 154 -5.40 -7.27 2.14
C ASP A 154 -6.61 -8.16 1.81
N ASN A 155 -6.37 -9.45 1.53
CA ASN A 155 -7.39 -10.46 1.24
C ASN A 155 -8.35 -10.77 2.40
N TYR A 156 -8.05 -10.30 3.62
CA TYR A 156 -8.96 -10.40 4.77
C TYR A 156 -10.21 -9.52 4.65
N GLU A 157 -10.23 -8.58 3.72
CA GLU A 157 -11.31 -7.62 3.57
C GLU A 157 -12.23 -7.98 2.40
N ASP A 158 -13.53 -7.76 2.57
CA ASP A 158 -14.49 -7.89 1.47
C ASP A 158 -14.48 -6.65 0.59
N LEU A 159 -14.12 -6.83 -0.68
CA LEU A 159 -14.01 -5.74 -1.65
C LEU A 159 -15.34 -5.01 -1.92
N GLU A 160 -16.46 -5.71 -1.87
CA GLU A 160 -17.77 -5.09 -2.11
C GLU A 160 -18.18 -4.20 -0.94
N VAL A 161 -17.99 -4.68 0.30
CA VAL A 161 -18.23 -3.89 1.52
C VAL A 161 -17.30 -2.67 1.56
N LEU A 162 -16.02 -2.86 1.27
CA LEU A 162 -15.03 -1.80 1.21
C LEU A 162 -15.39 -0.75 0.15
N LYS A 163 -15.70 -1.18 -1.08
CA LYS A 163 -16.13 -0.30 -2.16
C LYS A 163 -17.33 0.56 -1.77
N ASN A 164 -18.35 -0.07 -1.19
CA ASN A 164 -19.57 0.63 -0.79
C ASN A 164 -19.33 1.63 0.34
N LYS A 165 -18.32 1.40 1.19
CA LYS A 165 -18.00 2.27 2.33
C LYS A 165 -17.10 3.45 1.98
N ILE A 166 -16.05 3.21 1.15
CA ILE A 166 -15.03 4.23 0.89
C ILE A 166 -14.61 4.36 -0.59
N GLY A 167 -15.21 3.59 -1.50
CA GLY A 167 -14.83 3.61 -2.91
C GLY A 167 -15.13 4.93 -3.64
N ASP A 168 -16.00 5.78 -3.08
CA ASP A 168 -16.25 7.15 -3.52
C ASP A 168 -15.20 8.17 -3.04
N LYS A 169 -14.34 7.78 -2.09
CA LYS A 169 -13.34 8.65 -1.47
C LYS A 169 -11.92 8.33 -1.96
N VAL A 170 -11.60 7.05 -2.17
CA VAL A 170 -10.26 6.59 -2.55
C VAL A 170 -10.33 5.52 -3.65
N ALA A 171 -9.29 5.41 -4.46
CA ALA A 171 -9.10 4.27 -5.35
C ALA A 171 -8.79 3.00 -4.52
N ILE A 172 -9.28 1.84 -4.97
CA ILE A 172 -9.08 0.57 -4.29
C ILE A 172 -8.12 -0.29 -5.10
N SER A 173 -7.17 -0.94 -4.42
CA SER A 173 -6.30 -1.95 -5.04
C SER A 173 -6.35 -3.25 -4.22
N GLY A 174 -6.35 -4.39 -4.87
CA GLY A 174 -6.38 -5.68 -4.18
C GLY A 174 -7.20 -6.72 -4.94
N ASN A 175 -7.62 -7.82 -4.33
CA ASN A 175 -7.07 -8.39 -3.10
C ASN A 175 -7.02 -9.92 -3.20
N VAL A 176 -6.54 -10.40 -4.38
CA VAL A 176 -6.37 -11.85 -4.60
C VAL A 176 -5.50 -12.44 -3.50
N THR A 177 -5.94 -13.54 -2.90
CA THR A 177 -5.26 -14.20 -1.79
C THR A 177 -3.84 -14.62 -2.18
N PRO A 178 -2.78 -14.07 -1.54
CA PRO A 178 -1.43 -14.24 -2.04
C PRO A 178 -0.88 -15.67 -1.89
N VAL A 179 -1.03 -16.28 -0.71
CA VAL A 179 -0.38 -17.58 -0.41
C VAL A 179 -1.25 -18.74 -0.89
N ASP A 180 -2.47 -18.84 -0.37
CA ASP A 180 -3.30 -20.03 -0.58
C ASP A 180 -3.84 -20.13 -2.01
N VAL A 181 -4.06 -19.00 -2.68
CA VAL A 181 -4.57 -18.97 -4.05
C VAL A 181 -3.46 -18.69 -5.05
N PHE A 182 -2.78 -17.53 -4.93
CA PHE A 182 -1.88 -17.10 -5.99
C PHE A 182 -0.60 -17.95 -6.06
N ARG A 183 -0.04 -18.36 -4.90
CA ARG A 183 1.15 -19.21 -4.87
C ARG A 183 0.81 -20.71 -4.94
N ASN A 184 -0.09 -21.18 -4.05
CA ASN A 184 -0.34 -22.61 -3.83
C ASN A 184 -1.58 -23.13 -4.55
N GLY A 185 -2.41 -22.25 -5.14
CA GLY A 185 -3.63 -22.62 -5.85
C GLY A 185 -3.36 -23.12 -7.27
N THR A 186 -4.43 -23.58 -7.92
CA THR A 186 -4.42 -23.97 -9.33
C THR A 186 -4.80 -22.77 -10.22
N PRO A 187 -4.48 -22.81 -11.54
CA PRO A 187 -4.93 -21.80 -12.50
C PRO A 187 -6.43 -21.52 -12.46
N GLU A 188 -7.26 -22.56 -12.28
CA GLU A 188 -8.73 -22.45 -12.21
C GLU A 188 -9.18 -21.71 -10.95
N LEU A 189 -8.52 -21.98 -9.81
CA LEU A 189 -8.82 -21.29 -8.55
C LEU A 189 -8.44 -19.81 -8.65
N ILE A 190 -7.30 -19.50 -9.25
CA ILE A 190 -6.83 -18.13 -9.50
C ILE A 190 -7.82 -17.40 -10.41
N GLU A 191 -8.24 -18.01 -11.51
CA GLU A 191 -9.22 -17.45 -12.44
C GLU A 191 -10.53 -17.12 -11.74
N LYS A 192 -11.04 -18.03 -10.90
CA LYS A 192 -12.27 -17.85 -10.12
C LYS A 192 -12.15 -16.68 -9.14
N GLU A 193 -11.04 -16.57 -8.44
CA GLU A 193 -10.84 -15.48 -7.47
C GLU A 193 -10.69 -14.13 -8.15
N ILE A 194 -9.99 -14.06 -9.27
CA ILE A 194 -9.88 -12.86 -10.09
C ILE A 194 -11.25 -12.40 -10.61
N TYR A 195 -12.07 -13.33 -11.11
CA TYR A 195 -13.44 -13.03 -11.49
C TYR A 195 -14.21 -12.39 -10.33
N ASN A 196 -14.11 -12.96 -9.13
CA ASN A 196 -14.79 -12.46 -7.94
C ASN A 196 -14.30 -11.07 -7.53
N CYS A 197 -12.98 -10.83 -7.52
CA CYS A 197 -12.41 -9.52 -7.21
C CYS A 197 -12.90 -8.45 -8.19
N ILE A 198 -12.83 -8.72 -9.50
CA ILE A 198 -13.28 -7.78 -10.52
C ILE A 198 -14.80 -7.55 -10.43
N LYS A 199 -15.60 -8.60 -10.23
CA LYS A 199 -17.05 -8.50 -10.06
C LYS A 199 -17.44 -7.64 -8.86
N LYS A 200 -16.71 -7.73 -7.74
CA LYS A 200 -17.00 -6.98 -6.51
C LYS A 200 -16.60 -5.51 -6.58
N ALA A 201 -15.51 -5.18 -7.30
CA ALA A 201 -14.90 -3.87 -7.13
C ALA A 201 -14.63 -3.09 -8.43
N SER A 202 -14.77 -3.67 -9.61
CA SER A 202 -14.40 -2.97 -10.87
C SER A 202 -15.20 -1.70 -11.16
N ASP A 203 -16.39 -1.56 -10.60
CA ASP A 203 -17.24 -0.37 -10.67
C ASP A 203 -17.01 0.64 -9.54
N SER A 204 -15.91 0.49 -8.79
CA SER A 204 -15.54 1.45 -7.73
C SER A 204 -15.46 2.88 -8.29
N PRO A 205 -16.15 3.87 -7.68
CA PRO A 205 -16.26 5.23 -8.21
C PRO A 205 -14.91 5.92 -8.45
N ASN A 206 -13.92 5.70 -7.57
CA ASN A 206 -12.58 6.24 -7.75
C ASN A 206 -11.60 5.29 -8.46
N GLY A 207 -12.10 4.14 -8.92
CA GLY A 207 -11.35 3.15 -9.68
C GLY A 207 -10.90 1.95 -8.83
N PHE A 208 -10.62 0.87 -9.53
CA PHE A 208 -10.14 -0.38 -8.97
C PHE A 208 -8.91 -0.88 -9.72
N THR A 209 -7.90 -1.32 -8.99
CA THR A 209 -6.72 -2.00 -9.55
C THR A 209 -6.65 -3.41 -9.02
N LEU A 210 -6.81 -4.40 -9.89
CA LEU A 210 -6.64 -5.80 -9.51
C LEU A 210 -5.16 -6.09 -9.21
N CYS A 211 -4.90 -6.60 -8.02
CA CYS A 211 -3.58 -7.10 -7.62
C CYS A 211 -3.72 -8.14 -6.48
N PRO A 212 -2.67 -8.86 -6.10
CA PRO A 212 -2.69 -9.63 -4.86
C PRO A 212 -2.94 -8.75 -3.64
N GLY A 213 -3.55 -9.29 -2.59
CA GLY A 213 -3.85 -8.58 -1.34
C GLY A 213 -2.60 -8.12 -0.56
N CYS A 214 -1.44 -8.69 -0.87
CA CYS A 214 -0.12 -8.30 -0.38
C CYS A 214 0.92 -8.60 -1.45
N THR A 215 2.22 -8.49 -1.14
CA THR A 215 3.32 -8.82 -2.06
C THR A 215 3.19 -10.25 -2.59
N THR A 216 3.55 -10.43 -3.86
CA THR A 216 3.62 -11.76 -4.48
C THR A 216 4.60 -12.64 -3.70
N PRO A 217 4.18 -13.81 -3.19
CA PRO A 217 5.06 -14.69 -2.43
C PRO A 217 6.23 -15.21 -3.29
N VAL A 218 7.40 -15.32 -2.67
CA VAL A 218 8.56 -15.92 -3.31
C VAL A 218 8.25 -17.38 -3.68
N GLY A 219 8.62 -17.79 -4.89
CA GLY A 219 8.35 -19.15 -5.39
C GLY A 219 6.93 -19.34 -5.92
N THR A 220 6.18 -18.26 -6.19
CA THR A 220 4.92 -18.35 -6.95
C THR A 220 5.20 -18.96 -8.33
N PRO A 221 4.52 -20.07 -8.72
CA PRO A 221 4.74 -20.74 -10.00
C PRO A 221 4.47 -19.80 -11.18
N ARG A 222 5.26 -19.96 -12.24
CA ARG A 222 5.10 -19.16 -13.46
C ARG A 222 3.72 -19.33 -14.11
N GLU A 223 3.19 -20.56 -14.11
CA GLU A 223 1.84 -20.86 -14.59
C GLU A 223 0.77 -20.08 -13.84
N ASN A 224 0.91 -19.87 -12.55
CA ASN A 224 -0.01 -19.09 -11.72
C ASN A 224 0.04 -17.59 -12.07
N ILE A 225 1.24 -17.07 -12.35
CA ILE A 225 1.39 -15.68 -12.82
C ILE A 225 0.73 -15.50 -14.18
N ILE A 226 0.91 -16.46 -15.10
CA ILE A 226 0.28 -16.44 -16.41
C ILE A 226 -1.25 -16.54 -16.30
N ALA A 227 -1.76 -17.45 -15.45
CA ALA A 227 -3.18 -17.59 -15.17
C ALA A 227 -3.78 -16.28 -14.62
N PHE A 228 -3.09 -15.65 -13.67
CA PHE A 228 -3.49 -14.34 -13.15
C PHE A 228 -3.63 -13.30 -14.28
N MET A 229 -2.61 -13.15 -15.10
CA MET A 229 -2.63 -12.16 -16.18
C MET A 229 -3.72 -12.46 -17.21
N ASN A 230 -3.88 -13.71 -17.63
CA ASN A 230 -4.90 -14.12 -18.59
C ASN A 230 -6.31 -13.83 -18.06
N ALA A 231 -6.58 -14.18 -16.80
CA ALA A 231 -7.87 -13.91 -16.15
C ALA A 231 -8.10 -12.40 -15.99
N ALA A 232 -7.07 -11.63 -15.62
CA ALA A 232 -7.15 -10.18 -15.53
C ALA A 232 -7.53 -9.54 -16.88
N TYR A 233 -6.91 -9.96 -17.99
CA TYR A 233 -7.28 -9.48 -19.32
C TYR A 233 -8.71 -9.92 -19.72
N LYS A 234 -9.08 -11.16 -19.46
CA LYS A 234 -10.40 -11.71 -19.81
C LYS A 234 -11.52 -10.96 -19.11
N TYR A 235 -11.45 -10.86 -17.78
CA TYR A 235 -12.53 -10.29 -16.96
C TYR A 235 -12.42 -8.77 -16.79
N GLY A 236 -11.22 -8.21 -16.88
CA GLY A 236 -10.99 -6.77 -16.86
C GLY A 236 -11.23 -6.08 -18.22
N TYR A 237 -11.65 -6.82 -19.24
CA TYR A 237 -11.91 -6.24 -20.57
C TYR A 237 -12.89 -5.07 -20.49
N GLY A 238 -12.53 -3.96 -21.15
CA GLY A 238 -13.31 -2.74 -21.16
C GLY A 238 -13.37 -2.00 -19.82
N ALA A 239 -12.37 -2.19 -18.95
CA ALA A 239 -12.26 -1.50 -17.68
C ALA A 239 -12.32 0.02 -17.83
N LYS A 240 -13.19 0.66 -17.07
CA LYS A 240 -13.30 2.11 -16.95
C LYS A 240 -13.62 2.47 -15.50
N LYS A 241 -13.06 3.58 -15.03
CA LYS A 241 -13.32 4.10 -13.69
C LYS A 241 -14.82 4.23 -13.42
N GLY A 242 -15.30 3.68 -12.31
CA GLY A 242 -16.70 3.75 -11.91
C GLY A 242 -17.67 2.89 -12.73
N GLN A 243 -17.18 1.98 -13.57
CA GLN A 243 -18.00 1.12 -14.41
C GLN A 243 -17.60 -0.35 -14.27
N MET A 244 -18.61 -1.23 -14.21
CA MET A 244 -18.37 -2.67 -14.26
C MET A 244 -17.66 -3.06 -15.55
N CYS A 245 -16.63 -3.90 -15.43
CA CYS A 245 -15.89 -4.41 -16.58
C CYS A 245 -16.80 -5.22 -17.51
N LYS A 246 -16.64 -5.04 -18.82
CA LYS A 246 -17.42 -5.76 -19.85
C LYS A 246 -17.16 -7.27 -19.85
N GLY A 247 -16.02 -7.72 -19.34
CA GLY A 247 -15.69 -9.14 -19.15
C GLY A 247 -16.51 -9.85 -18.09
N ILE A 248 -17.20 -9.10 -17.21
CA ILE A 248 -18.13 -9.64 -16.21
C ILE A 248 -19.50 -9.82 -16.88
N LYS A 249 -19.90 -11.07 -17.11
CA LYS A 249 -21.26 -11.36 -17.61
C LYS A 249 -22.28 -11.03 -16.53
N LYS A 250 -23.35 -10.32 -16.93
CA LYS A 250 -24.52 -10.09 -16.09
C LYS A 250 -25.29 -11.38 -15.85
#